data_6309e874129363b0edf85b7772901da7
#
_entry.id   6309e874129363b0edf85b7772901da7
#
_cell.length_a   1.000
_cell.length_b   1.000
_cell.length_c   1.000
_cell.angle_alpha   90.00
_cell.angle_beta   90.00
_cell.angle_gamma   90.00
#
_symmetry.space_group_name_H-M   'P 1'
#
loop_
_entity.id
_entity.type
_entity.pdbx_description
1 polymer ?
#
loop_
_entity_poly.entity_id
_entity_poly.type
_entity_poly.pdbx_seq_one_letter_code
_entity_poly.pdbx_strand_id
1 'polypeptide(L)'
;MYDILFAKTFLIVGVMLVITTFFARINKAYETTSEAIINIAGTFIFLFAIMYYDNVYPLNLILVAIFSGLIGWSIGPTVSALGENFKMRKYKKQFGLLSKTVVTDKKTFSEKFWGQKDEKKTMFYEKSNPTKLFDSDSENYKLIIDKIISSNSFKKDNYHQEWQNVVFQAMLATTIAVLATASIVFTSSFDFSVLGGFLFIALIVLIVMGVLNVFIFKSKKYSLLRAYFGVLIFTGYLLYDFDMLEKQMNAGDESWSTAINIAVNLYLDIINLFLDLLQILAESGGN
;
A
#
# COMPACT_ATOMS: atom_id res chain seq x y z
N MET A 1 7.67 26.32 -23.92
CA MET A 1 7.54 27.20 -22.77
C MET A 1 7.40 26.29 -21.57
N TYR A 2 8.23 26.41 -20.53
CA TYR A 2 8.08 25.57 -19.34
C TYR A 2 6.86 26.08 -18.58
N ASP A 3 5.89 25.20 -18.32
CA ASP A 3 4.72 25.58 -17.55
C ASP A 3 5.08 25.70 -16.07
N ILE A 4 4.78 26.87 -15.49
CA ILE A 4 5.14 27.21 -14.12
C ILE A 4 4.33 26.35 -13.12
N LEU A 5 3.05 26.09 -13.41
CA LEU A 5 2.21 25.24 -12.55
C LEU A 5 2.74 23.81 -12.50
N PHE A 6 3.09 23.26 -13.67
CA PHE A 6 3.70 21.92 -13.75
C PHE A 6 4.98 21.85 -12.90
N ALA A 7 5.89 22.83 -13.06
CA ALA A 7 7.14 22.85 -12.31
C ALA A 7 6.92 22.93 -10.80
N LYS A 8 6.01 23.80 -10.33
CA LYS A 8 5.64 23.92 -8.91
C LYS A 8 5.05 22.62 -8.37
N THR A 9 4.10 22.02 -9.08
CA THR A 9 3.44 20.78 -8.70
C THR A 9 4.45 19.65 -8.49
N PHE A 10 5.32 19.42 -9.48
CA PHE A 10 6.31 18.34 -9.38
C PHE A 10 7.45 18.62 -8.41
N LEU A 11 7.81 19.88 -8.18
CA LEU A 11 8.72 20.26 -7.12
C LEU A 11 8.15 19.87 -5.75
N ILE A 12 6.87 20.18 -5.50
CA ILE A 12 6.20 19.84 -4.25
C ILE A 12 6.11 18.32 -4.09
N VAL A 13 5.65 17.59 -5.11
CA VAL A 13 5.59 16.11 -5.09
C VAL A 13 6.97 15.52 -4.77
N GLY A 14 8.02 16.00 -5.44
CA GLY A 14 9.39 15.55 -5.22
C GLY A 14 9.84 15.75 -3.76
N VAL A 15 9.62 16.95 -3.21
CA VAL A 15 9.94 17.25 -1.80
C VAL A 15 9.14 16.37 -0.84
N MET A 16 7.84 16.18 -1.09
CA MET A 16 6.99 15.30 -0.30
C MET A 16 7.52 13.87 -0.28
N LEU A 17 7.89 13.31 -1.43
CA LEU A 17 8.45 11.96 -1.54
C LEU A 17 9.79 11.81 -0.80
N VAL A 18 10.65 12.82 -0.85
CA VAL A 18 11.93 12.83 -0.10
C VAL A 18 11.67 12.82 1.40
N ILE A 19 10.80 13.70 1.91
CA ILE A 19 10.42 13.76 3.33
C ILE A 19 9.81 12.42 3.76
N THR A 20 8.88 11.89 3.00
CA THR A 20 8.23 10.59 3.26
C THR A 20 9.25 9.47 3.36
N THR A 21 10.19 9.39 2.42
CA THR A 21 11.23 8.37 2.41
C THR A 21 12.13 8.46 3.64
N PHE A 22 12.49 9.68 4.05
CA PHE A 22 13.29 9.91 5.25
C PHE A 22 12.59 9.39 6.51
N PHE A 23 11.32 9.78 6.73
CA PHE A 23 10.57 9.35 7.91
C PHE A 23 10.21 7.86 7.87
N ALA A 24 9.91 7.29 6.72
CA ALA A 24 9.68 5.86 6.54
C ALA A 24 10.93 5.01 6.87
N ARG A 25 12.14 5.57 6.70
CA ARG A 25 13.38 4.90 7.08
C ARG A 25 13.60 4.90 8.59
N ILE A 26 13.18 5.95 9.29
CA ILE A 26 13.35 6.10 10.74
C ILE A 26 12.38 5.19 11.48
N ASN A 27 11.10 5.30 11.20
CA ASN A 27 10.07 4.50 11.87
C ASN A 27 9.85 3.17 11.14
N LYS A 28 10.13 2.06 11.82
CA LYS A 28 9.93 0.70 11.28
C LYS A 28 8.82 -0.07 11.95
N ALA A 29 8.39 0.38 13.10
CA ALA A 29 7.28 -0.21 13.86
C ALA A 29 6.73 0.83 14.82
N TYR A 30 5.42 0.84 15.03
CA TYR A 30 4.84 1.61 16.12
C TYR A 30 5.17 0.97 17.45
N GLU A 31 5.64 1.76 18.41
CA GLU A 31 5.92 1.27 19.77
C GLU A 31 4.64 0.99 20.55
N THR A 32 3.61 1.79 20.29
CA THR A 32 2.30 1.68 20.97
C THR A 32 1.13 1.85 19.99
N THR A 33 -0.03 1.28 20.36
CA THR A 33 -1.28 1.51 19.62
C THR A 33 -1.68 2.99 19.64
N SER A 34 -1.41 3.70 20.73
CA SER A 34 -1.69 5.13 20.85
C SER A 34 -0.88 5.95 19.85
N GLU A 35 0.38 5.62 19.64
CA GLU A 35 1.23 6.24 18.62
C GLU A 35 0.61 6.10 17.22
N ALA A 36 0.19 4.89 16.86
CA ALA A 36 -0.47 4.65 15.58
C ALA A 36 -1.74 5.48 15.41
N ILE A 37 -2.59 5.55 16.44
CA ILE A 37 -3.83 6.34 16.42
C ILE A 37 -3.53 7.83 16.29
N ILE A 38 -2.58 8.35 17.06
CA ILE A 38 -2.18 9.77 17.01
C ILE A 38 -1.63 10.12 15.63
N ASN A 39 -0.80 9.25 15.05
CA ASN A 39 -0.25 9.48 13.73
C ASN A 39 -1.34 9.49 12.65
N ILE A 40 -2.28 8.55 12.68
CA ILE A 40 -3.42 8.51 11.74
C ILE A 40 -4.29 9.77 11.91
N ALA A 41 -4.67 10.11 13.14
CA ALA A 41 -5.47 11.30 13.41
C ALA A 41 -4.75 12.58 12.97
N GLY A 42 -3.45 12.70 13.27
CA GLY A 42 -2.61 13.80 12.81
C GLY A 42 -2.58 13.92 11.30
N THR A 43 -2.43 12.81 10.59
CA THR A 43 -2.45 12.79 9.13
C THR A 43 -3.74 13.40 8.56
N PHE A 44 -4.90 13.03 9.09
CA PHE A 44 -6.17 13.62 8.65
C PHE A 44 -6.29 15.10 9.03
N ILE A 45 -5.88 15.49 10.25
CA ILE A 45 -5.91 16.89 10.69
C ILE A 45 -5.05 17.74 9.75
N PHE A 46 -3.83 17.31 9.41
CA PHE A 46 -2.97 18.06 8.50
C PHE A 46 -3.48 18.07 7.07
N LEU A 47 -4.11 16.99 6.59
CA LEU A 47 -4.77 16.98 5.28
C LEU A 47 -5.87 18.05 5.20
N PHE A 48 -6.76 18.11 6.19
CA PHE A 48 -7.81 19.14 6.25
C PHE A 48 -7.22 20.55 6.44
N ALA A 49 -6.13 20.67 7.21
CA ALA A 49 -5.45 21.96 7.37
C ALA A 49 -4.85 22.47 6.04
N ILE A 50 -4.27 21.57 5.21
CA ILE A 50 -3.78 21.92 3.87
C ILE A 50 -4.93 22.46 3.02
N MET A 51 -6.08 21.77 3.00
CA MET A 51 -7.25 22.19 2.24
C MET A 51 -7.82 23.55 2.71
N TYR A 52 -7.73 23.86 4.00
CA TYR A 52 -8.25 25.08 4.56
C TYR A 52 -7.30 26.28 4.40
N TYR A 53 -5.98 26.03 4.50
CA TYR A 53 -4.93 27.06 4.44
C TYR A 53 -4.14 27.06 3.12
N ASP A 54 -4.71 26.51 2.05
CA ASP A 54 -4.06 26.35 0.74
C ASP A 54 -3.54 27.66 0.15
N ASN A 55 -4.20 28.80 0.43
CA ASN A 55 -3.83 30.13 -0.02
C ASN A 55 -2.92 30.91 0.95
N VAL A 56 -2.55 30.34 2.10
CA VAL A 56 -1.76 31.04 3.13
C VAL A 56 -0.29 30.66 3.03
N TYR A 57 0.46 31.39 2.23
CA TYR A 57 1.90 31.19 2.08
C TYR A 57 2.66 31.86 3.26
N PRO A 58 3.73 31.26 3.84
CA PRO A 58 4.29 29.93 3.54
C PRO A 58 3.69 28.78 4.37
N LEU A 59 2.63 29.02 5.13
CA LEU A 59 2.01 28.05 6.03
C LEU A 59 1.59 26.77 5.26
N ASN A 60 1.03 26.93 4.07
CA ASN A 60 0.62 25.82 3.22
C ASN A 60 1.76 24.84 2.92
N LEU A 61 2.97 25.32 2.61
CA LEU A 61 4.15 24.47 2.36
C LEU A 61 4.65 23.79 3.63
N ILE A 62 4.56 24.44 4.79
CA ILE A 62 4.91 23.87 6.09
C ILE A 62 3.94 22.72 6.42
N LEU A 63 2.65 22.93 6.20
CA LEU A 63 1.62 21.90 6.43
C LEU A 63 1.86 20.67 5.53
N VAL A 64 2.18 20.87 4.25
CA VAL A 64 2.51 19.81 3.31
C VAL A 64 3.75 19.02 3.78
N ALA A 65 4.78 19.70 4.27
CA ALA A 65 5.99 19.05 4.76
C ALA A 65 5.70 18.17 6.00
N ILE A 66 4.92 18.69 6.97
CA ILE A 66 4.51 17.93 8.15
C ILE A 66 3.64 16.72 7.75
N PHE A 67 2.67 16.93 6.88
CA PHE A 67 1.82 15.87 6.34
C PHE A 67 2.63 14.74 5.70
N SER A 68 3.62 15.09 4.87
CA SER A 68 4.52 14.12 4.23
C SER A 68 5.34 13.33 5.24
N GLY A 69 5.75 13.98 6.34
CA GLY A 69 6.43 13.33 7.46
C GLY A 69 5.54 12.30 8.17
N LEU A 70 4.28 12.66 8.44
CA LEU A 70 3.31 11.76 9.07
C LEU A 70 2.97 10.55 8.18
N ILE A 71 2.80 10.77 6.88
CA ILE A 71 2.63 9.69 5.90
C ILE A 71 3.86 8.75 5.92
N GLY A 72 5.08 9.33 5.88
CA GLY A 72 6.31 8.55 5.97
C GLY A 72 6.39 7.71 7.25
N TRP A 73 6.01 8.30 8.37
CA TRP A 73 5.95 7.61 9.67
C TRP A 73 4.99 6.41 9.67
N SER A 74 3.87 6.48 8.89
CA SER A 74 2.93 5.37 8.67
C SER A 74 3.45 4.32 7.69
N ILE A 75 4.16 4.74 6.64
CA ILE A 75 4.62 3.83 5.58
C ILE A 75 5.73 2.90 6.08
N GLY A 76 6.63 3.40 6.92
CA GLY A 76 7.76 2.63 7.41
C GLY A 76 7.35 1.30 8.06
N PRO A 77 6.45 1.29 9.07
CA PRO A 77 5.91 0.05 9.65
C PRO A 77 5.25 -0.86 8.63
N THR A 78 4.50 -0.30 7.67
CA THR A 78 3.83 -1.09 6.62
C THR A 78 4.82 -1.82 5.73
N VAL A 79 5.83 -1.12 5.23
CA VAL A 79 6.89 -1.70 4.38
C VAL A 79 7.72 -2.73 5.16
N SER A 80 8.04 -2.46 6.43
CA SER A 80 8.75 -3.38 7.31
C SER A 80 7.96 -4.67 7.54
N ALA A 81 6.67 -4.58 7.87
CA ALA A 81 5.80 -5.73 8.08
C ALA A 81 5.64 -6.59 6.81
N LEU A 82 5.52 -5.96 5.63
CA LEU A 82 5.49 -6.68 4.35
C LEU A 82 6.81 -7.42 4.12
N GLY A 83 7.95 -6.78 4.41
CA GLY A 83 9.27 -7.37 4.28
C GLY A 83 9.50 -8.55 5.21
N GLU A 84 9.12 -8.44 6.47
CA GLU A 84 9.20 -9.54 7.44
C GLU A 84 8.33 -10.72 7.01
N ASN A 85 7.10 -10.46 6.57
CA ASN A 85 6.21 -11.50 6.06
C ASN A 85 6.77 -12.18 4.81
N PHE A 86 7.36 -11.42 3.88
CA PHE A 86 8.01 -11.96 2.68
C PHE A 86 9.18 -12.87 3.06
N LYS A 87 10.11 -12.38 3.87
CA LYS A 87 11.29 -13.13 4.31
C LYS A 87 10.90 -14.39 5.10
N MET A 88 9.94 -14.27 6.01
CA MET A 88 9.46 -15.42 6.79
C MET A 88 8.85 -16.51 5.91
N ARG A 89 8.13 -16.16 4.83
CA ARG A 89 7.63 -17.18 3.87
C ARG A 89 8.78 -17.89 3.16
N LYS A 90 9.82 -17.18 2.75
CA LYS A 90 11.01 -17.77 2.12
C LYS A 90 11.73 -18.71 3.10
N TYR A 91 11.91 -18.32 4.36
CA TYR A 91 12.51 -19.18 5.38
C TYR A 91 11.65 -20.44 5.64
N LYS A 92 10.35 -20.29 5.79
CA LYS A 92 9.45 -21.43 5.96
C LYS A 92 9.60 -22.44 4.81
N LYS A 93 9.64 -21.95 3.56
CA LYS A 93 9.83 -22.79 2.38
C LYS A 93 11.21 -23.47 2.38
N GLN A 94 12.27 -22.73 2.75
CA GLN A 94 13.64 -23.27 2.87
C GLN A 94 13.74 -24.39 3.88
N PHE A 95 13.02 -24.28 5.01
CA PHE A 95 12.97 -25.29 6.06
C PHE A 95 11.91 -26.37 5.80
N GLY A 96 11.30 -26.39 4.63
CA GLY A 96 10.32 -27.39 4.25
C GLY A 96 8.95 -27.27 4.94
N LEU A 97 8.67 -26.11 5.58
CA LEU A 97 7.36 -25.85 6.19
C LEU A 97 6.42 -25.25 5.15
N LEU A 98 5.43 -26.05 4.73
CA LEU A 98 4.45 -25.67 3.73
C LEU A 98 3.07 -25.53 4.37
N SER A 99 2.16 -24.82 3.72
CA SER A 99 0.79 -24.64 4.19
C SER A 99 -0.23 -25.08 3.15
N LYS A 100 -1.35 -25.63 3.64
CA LYS A 100 -2.50 -26.04 2.83
C LYS A 100 -3.78 -25.56 3.49
N THR A 101 -4.70 -25.02 2.71
CA THR A 101 -6.05 -24.69 3.21
C THR A 101 -6.89 -25.97 3.21
N VAL A 102 -7.37 -26.36 4.38
CA VAL A 102 -8.23 -27.53 4.58
C VAL A 102 -9.62 -27.05 4.97
N VAL A 103 -10.65 -27.68 4.44
CA VAL A 103 -12.02 -27.46 4.85
C VAL A 103 -12.24 -28.28 6.13
N THR A 104 -12.41 -27.58 7.26
CA THR A 104 -12.59 -28.21 8.58
C THR A 104 -14.04 -28.54 8.85
N ASP A 105 -14.95 -27.74 8.32
CA ASP A 105 -16.39 -27.99 8.39
C ASP A 105 -17.01 -27.71 7.02
N LYS A 106 -17.46 -28.79 6.35
CA LYS A 106 -18.09 -28.71 5.03
C LYS A 106 -19.59 -28.60 5.20
N LYS A 107 -20.13 -27.43 4.93
CA LYS A 107 -21.57 -27.18 5.02
C LYS A 107 -22.35 -27.91 3.95
N THR A 108 -23.53 -28.39 4.29
CA THR A 108 -24.49 -29.01 3.37
C THR A 108 -25.02 -28.00 2.36
N PHE A 109 -25.66 -28.48 1.29
CA PHE A 109 -26.26 -27.61 0.28
C PHE A 109 -27.32 -26.66 0.88
N SER A 110 -28.15 -27.16 1.81
CA SER A 110 -29.16 -26.35 2.50
C SER A 110 -28.55 -25.26 3.37
N GLU A 111 -27.49 -25.57 4.13
CA GLU A 111 -26.78 -24.57 4.95
C GLU A 111 -26.12 -23.49 4.09
N LYS A 112 -25.54 -23.85 2.92
CA LYS A 112 -24.99 -22.91 1.97
C LYS A 112 -26.06 -22.01 1.35
N PHE A 113 -27.24 -22.56 1.08
CA PHE A 113 -28.39 -21.79 0.59
C PHE A 113 -28.82 -20.70 1.59
N TRP A 114 -28.71 -20.98 2.90
CA TRP A 114 -28.98 -20.04 3.99
C TRP A 114 -27.76 -19.17 4.35
N GLY A 115 -26.75 -19.09 3.48
CA GLY A 115 -25.60 -18.18 3.64
C GLY A 115 -24.46 -18.71 4.52
N GLN A 116 -24.52 -19.95 5.01
CA GLN A 116 -23.41 -20.55 5.75
C GLN A 116 -22.30 -20.95 4.78
N LYS A 117 -21.05 -20.66 5.16
CA LYS A 117 -19.85 -20.99 4.35
C LYS A 117 -19.09 -22.14 4.97
N ASP A 118 -18.44 -22.95 4.13
CA ASP A 118 -17.50 -23.96 4.58
C ASP A 118 -16.40 -23.31 5.45
N GLU A 119 -16.15 -23.85 6.62
CA GLU A 119 -15.04 -23.40 7.46
C GLU A 119 -13.73 -23.90 6.87
N LYS A 120 -12.84 -22.97 6.58
CA LYS A 120 -11.52 -23.24 6.01
C LYS A 120 -10.44 -22.83 7.00
N LYS A 121 -9.54 -23.74 7.32
CA LYS A 121 -8.40 -23.49 8.18
C LYS A 121 -7.09 -23.70 7.40
N THR A 122 -6.11 -22.82 7.61
CA THR A 122 -4.77 -23.03 7.07
C THR A 122 -4.02 -23.96 7.99
N MET A 123 -3.71 -25.15 7.49
CA MET A 123 -2.89 -26.15 8.18
C MET A 123 -1.50 -26.16 7.59
N PHE A 124 -0.53 -26.53 8.39
CA PHE A 124 0.88 -26.62 8.03
C PHE A 124 1.32 -28.08 7.98
N TYR A 125 2.33 -28.37 7.18
CA TYR A 125 2.96 -29.67 7.08
C TYR A 125 4.43 -29.53 6.69
N GLU A 126 5.23 -30.51 7.06
CA GLU A 126 6.59 -30.62 6.59
C GLU A 126 6.64 -31.28 5.20
N LYS A 127 7.51 -30.79 4.33
CA LYS A 127 7.73 -31.39 3.00
C LYS A 127 8.14 -32.87 3.09
N SER A 128 8.81 -33.26 4.18
CA SER A 128 9.19 -34.64 4.49
C SER A 128 8.01 -35.55 4.84
N ASN A 129 6.91 -34.97 5.36
CA ASN A 129 5.70 -35.72 5.76
C ASN A 129 4.43 -34.94 5.41
N PRO A 130 3.98 -34.94 4.14
CA PRO A 130 2.85 -34.14 3.65
C PRO A 130 1.49 -34.56 4.24
N THR A 131 1.41 -35.75 4.83
CA THR A 131 0.15 -36.29 5.39
C THR A 131 -0.10 -35.80 6.81
N LYS A 132 0.96 -35.42 7.55
CA LYS A 132 0.84 -34.96 8.93
C LYS A 132 0.58 -33.46 8.95
N LEU A 133 -0.71 -33.09 9.00
CA LEU A 133 -1.13 -31.70 9.12
C LEU A 133 -1.14 -31.25 10.58
N PHE A 134 -0.72 -30.03 10.84
CA PHE A 134 -0.74 -29.41 12.16
C PHE A 134 -1.10 -27.92 12.08
N ASP A 135 -1.63 -27.39 13.18
CA ASP A 135 -2.04 -26.00 13.30
C ASP A 135 -0.86 -25.08 13.62
N SER A 136 -1.04 -23.78 13.41
CA SER A 136 -0.10 -22.72 13.83
C SER A 136 0.16 -22.70 15.33
N ASP A 137 -0.79 -23.18 16.13
CA ASP A 137 -0.69 -23.20 17.59
C ASP A 137 -0.01 -24.47 18.14
N SER A 138 0.25 -25.46 17.26
CA SER A 138 0.83 -26.73 17.61
C SER A 138 2.30 -26.58 18.05
N GLU A 139 2.73 -27.46 18.94
CA GLU A 139 4.12 -27.54 19.39
C GLU A 139 5.09 -27.79 18.22
N ASN A 140 4.73 -28.64 17.29
CA ASN A 140 5.51 -28.91 16.09
C ASN A 140 5.75 -27.64 15.26
N TYR A 141 4.74 -26.78 15.09
CA TYR A 141 4.89 -25.53 14.37
C TYR A 141 5.85 -24.60 15.12
N LYS A 142 5.69 -24.45 16.42
CA LYS A 142 6.57 -23.62 17.27
C LYS A 142 8.01 -24.07 17.19
N LEU A 143 8.28 -25.37 17.32
CA LEU A 143 9.63 -25.94 17.20
C LEU A 143 10.29 -25.62 15.84
N ILE A 144 9.54 -25.70 14.76
CA ILE A 144 10.07 -25.38 13.44
C ILE A 144 10.36 -23.87 13.31
N ILE A 145 9.49 -23.02 13.83
CA ILE A 145 9.70 -21.55 13.83
C ILE A 145 10.93 -21.21 14.68
N ASP A 146 11.10 -21.80 15.86
CA ASP A 146 12.29 -21.57 16.70
C ASP A 146 13.56 -22.04 16.00
N LYS A 147 13.51 -23.15 15.27
CA LYS A 147 14.63 -23.62 14.44
C LYS A 147 14.96 -22.67 13.30
N ILE A 148 13.94 -22.06 12.68
CA ILE A 148 14.14 -21.02 11.65
C ILE A 148 14.83 -19.81 12.28
N ILE A 149 14.30 -19.26 13.38
CA ILE A 149 14.78 -18.04 14.02
C ILE A 149 16.22 -18.23 14.55
N SER A 150 16.54 -19.41 15.08
CA SER A 150 17.89 -19.71 15.59
C SER A 150 18.90 -20.02 14.48
N SER A 151 18.43 -20.23 13.23
CA SER A 151 19.31 -20.57 12.12
C SER A 151 20.26 -19.45 11.72
N ASN A 152 21.43 -19.81 11.21
CA ASN A 152 22.43 -18.86 10.75
C ASN A 152 21.94 -18.04 9.53
N SER A 153 21.11 -18.66 8.67
CA SER A 153 20.51 -18.01 7.49
C SER A 153 19.53 -16.89 7.90
N PHE A 154 18.75 -17.10 8.95
CA PHE A 154 17.84 -16.09 9.50
C PHE A 154 18.63 -14.94 10.15
N LYS A 155 19.62 -15.25 10.98
CA LYS A 155 20.47 -14.25 11.64
C LYS A 155 21.26 -13.37 10.67
N LYS A 156 21.68 -13.90 9.53
CA LYS A 156 22.36 -13.16 8.46
C LYS A 156 21.40 -12.45 7.49
N ASP A 157 20.10 -12.57 7.69
CA ASP A 157 19.06 -12.01 6.81
C ASP A 157 19.28 -12.31 5.33
N ASN A 158 19.47 -13.59 4.99
CA ASN A 158 19.82 -14.04 3.64
C ASN A 158 18.84 -13.57 2.53
N TYR A 159 17.60 -13.22 2.91
CA TYR A 159 16.56 -12.74 1.97
C TYR A 159 16.44 -11.21 1.93
N HIS A 160 17.36 -10.49 2.55
CA HIS A 160 17.34 -9.02 2.56
C HIS A 160 17.44 -8.45 1.15
N GLN A 161 18.37 -8.94 0.35
CA GLN A 161 18.58 -8.46 -1.02
C GLN A 161 17.37 -8.76 -1.93
N GLU A 162 16.75 -9.94 -1.77
CA GLU A 162 15.55 -10.27 -2.52
C GLU A 162 14.39 -9.34 -2.15
N TRP A 163 14.26 -8.99 -0.87
CA TRP A 163 13.27 -8.01 -0.43
C TRP A 163 13.54 -6.62 -1.02
N GLN A 164 14.80 -6.19 -1.02
CA GLN A 164 15.16 -4.91 -1.66
C GLN A 164 14.82 -4.90 -3.14
N ASN A 165 15.03 -6.00 -3.85
CA ASN A 165 14.64 -6.13 -5.25
C ASN A 165 13.11 -6.02 -5.45
N VAL A 166 12.30 -6.58 -4.54
CA VAL A 166 10.83 -6.44 -4.56
C VAL A 166 10.43 -4.98 -4.39
N VAL A 167 11.02 -4.29 -3.43
CA VAL A 167 10.77 -2.85 -3.21
C VAL A 167 11.16 -2.04 -4.45
N PHE A 168 12.33 -2.31 -5.03
CA PHE A 168 12.79 -1.64 -6.25
C PHE A 168 11.83 -1.89 -7.43
N GLN A 169 11.35 -3.11 -7.61
CA GLN A 169 10.37 -3.44 -8.66
C GLN A 169 9.06 -2.68 -8.46
N ALA A 170 8.57 -2.57 -7.22
CA ALA A 170 7.38 -1.77 -6.91
C ALA A 170 7.59 -0.30 -7.25
N MET A 171 8.73 0.28 -6.87
CA MET A 171 9.07 1.67 -7.21
C MET A 171 9.15 1.88 -8.73
N LEU A 172 9.80 0.97 -9.45
CA LEU A 172 9.92 1.05 -10.91
C LEU A 172 8.55 0.96 -11.58
N ALA A 173 7.71 0.01 -11.16
CA ALA A 173 6.36 -0.14 -11.69
C ALA A 173 5.48 1.09 -11.43
N THR A 174 5.58 1.68 -10.22
CA THR A 174 4.89 2.95 -9.90
C THR A 174 5.38 4.08 -10.80
N THR A 175 6.68 4.23 -10.97
CA THR A 175 7.26 5.27 -11.85
C THR A 175 6.78 5.11 -13.29
N ILE A 176 6.77 3.87 -13.80
CA ILE A 176 6.26 3.60 -15.16
C ILE A 176 4.78 3.95 -15.26
N ALA A 177 3.96 3.61 -14.26
CA ALA A 177 2.54 3.95 -14.25
C ALA A 177 2.32 5.46 -14.27
N VAL A 178 3.06 6.22 -13.44
CA VAL A 178 3.00 7.70 -13.42
C VAL A 178 3.37 8.30 -14.78
N LEU A 179 4.48 7.84 -15.37
CA LEU A 179 4.91 8.35 -16.67
C LEU A 179 3.94 7.97 -17.79
N ALA A 180 3.39 6.76 -17.76
CA ALA A 180 2.41 6.30 -18.75
C ALA A 180 1.10 7.08 -18.65
N THR A 181 0.56 7.27 -17.44
CA THR A 181 -0.68 8.05 -17.23
C THR A 181 -0.51 9.51 -17.64
N ALA A 182 0.61 10.15 -17.26
CA ALA A 182 0.95 11.49 -17.72
C ALA A 182 1.02 11.56 -19.25
N SER A 183 1.72 10.62 -19.90
CA SER A 183 1.84 10.58 -21.35
C SER A 183 0.48 10.39 -22.02
N ILE A 184 -0.39 9.53 -21.50
CA ILE A 184 -1.74 9.32 -22.03
C ILE A 184 -2.55 10.61 -21.97
N VAL A 185 -2.55 11.31 -20.83
CA VAL A 185 -3.33 12.54 -20.66
C VAL A 185 -2.83 13.63 -21.61
N PHE A 186 -1.53 13.96 -21.59
CA PHE A 186 -0.97 15.06 -22.39
C PHE A 186 -0.95 14.80 -23.91
N THR A 187 -1.26 13.57 -24.37
CA THR A 187 -1.36 13.24 -25.80
C THR A 187 -2.77 12.90 -26.25
N SER A 188 -3.70 12.73 -25.32
CA SER A 188 -5.10 12.36 -25.59
C SER A 188 -5.99 13.61 -25.63
N SER A 189 -7.02 13.55 -26.43
CA SER A 189 -8.13 14.52 -26.38
C SER A 189 -9.28 14.08 -25.47
N PHE A 190 -9.12 12.99 -24.75
CA PHE A 190 -10.16 12.44 -23.86
C PHE A 190 -10.20 13.20 -22.55
N ASP A 191 -11.39 13.59 -22.11
CA ASP A 191 -11.61 14.27 -20.83
C ASP A 191 -11.72 13.26 -19.69
N PHE A 192 -10.62 13.08 -18.93
CA PHE A 192 -10.58 12.15 -17.81
C PHE A 192 -11.29 12.65 -16.56
N SER A 193 -11.74 13.92 -16.50
CA SER A 193 -12.51 14.44 -15.37
C SER A 193 -13.84 13.71 -15.16
N VAL A 194 -14.36 13.07 -16.19
CA VAL A 194 -15.57 12.23 -16.09
C VAL A 194 -15.41 11.05 -15.13
N LEU A 195 -14.17 10.63 -14.85
CA LEU A 195 -13.88 9.53 -13.92
C LEU A 195 -14.08 9.91 -12.45
N GLY A 196 -14.05 11.21 -12.11
CA GLY A 196 -13.98 11.67 -10.72
C GLY A 196 -15.06 11.10 -9.80
N GLY A 197 -16.32 11.12 -10.24
CA GLY A 197 -17.44 10.56 -9.46
C GLY A 197 -17.33 9.05 -9.25
N PHE A 198 -16.94 8.31 -10.28
CA PHE A 198 -16.74 6.86 -10.20
C PHE A 198 -15.58 6.52 -9.27
N LEU A 199 -14.45 7.20 -9.41
CA LEU A 199 -13.25 6.98 -8.60
C LEU A 199 -13.51 7.29 -7.12
N PHE A 200 -14.27 8.34 -6.83
CA PHE A 200 -14.65 8.67 -5.45
C PHE A 200 -15.43 7.53 -4.79
N ILE A 201 -16.43 6.97 -5.48
CA ILE A 201 -17.19 5.82 -4.96
C ILE A 201 -16.28 4.60 -4.82
N ALA A 202 -15.42 4.34 -5.80
CA ALA A 202 -14.48 3.22 -5.79
C ALA A 202 -13.49 3.32 -4.62
N LEU A 203 -13.00 4.53 -4.31
CA LEU A 203 -12.14 4.78 -3.16
C LEU A 203 -12.86 4.47 -1.83
N ILE A 204 -14.11 4.91 -1.68
CA ILE A 204 -14.90 4.58 -0.48
C ILE A 204 -15.02 3.06 -0.33
N VAL A 205 -15.34 2.34 -1.40
CA VAL A 205 -15.41 0.87 -1.39
C VAL A 205 -14.06 0.28 -0.99
N LEU A 206 -12.95 0.77 -1.52
CA LEU A 206 -11.60 0.30 -1.19
C LEU A 206 -11.28 0.50 0.31
N ILE A 207 -11.64 1.65 0.89
CA ILE A 207 -11.47 1.94 2.32
C ILE A 207 -12.32 0.97 3.15
N VAL A 208 -13.60 0.80 2.81
CA VAL A 208 -14.49 -0.15 3.50
C VAL A 208 -13.94 -1.57 3.42
N MET A 209 -13.45 -2.01 2.26
CA MET A 209 -12.78 -3.31 2.12
C MET A 209 -11.58 -3.44 3.08
N GLY A 210 -10.77 -2.39 3.21
CA GLY A 210 -9.65 -2.35 4.14
C GLY A 210 -10.10 -2.53 5.59
N VAL A 211 -11.06 -1.74 6.03
CA VAL A 211 -11.64 -1.80 7.39
C VAL A 211 -12.24 -3.18 7.67
N LEU A 212 -13.06 -3.72 6.76
CA LEU A 212 -13.65 -5.05 6.90
C LEU A 212 -12.58 -6.13 6.98
N ASN A 213 -11.48 -6.00 6.23
CA ASN A 213 -10.40 -6.98 6.31
C ASN A 213 -9.66 -6.95 7.65
N VAL A 214 -9.44 -5.78 8.22
CA VAL A 214 -8.76 -5.64 9.53
C VAL A 214 -9.61 -6.22 10.67
N PHE A 215 -10.90 -5.91 10.69
CA PHE A 215 -11.75 -6.24 11.83
C PHE A 215 -12.49 -7.57 11.69
N ILE A 216 -12.90 -7.95 10.47
CA ILE A 216 -13.80 -9.07 10.22
C ILE A 216 -13.09 -10.24 9.52
N PHE A 217 -12.55 -10.01 8.32
CA PHE A 217 -12.06 -11.12 7.48
C PHE A 217 -10.66 -11.61 7.86
N LYS A 218 -9.77 -10.70 8.30
CA LYS A 218 -8.36 -10.99 8.66
C LYS A 218 -7.67 -11.91 7.63
N SER A 219 -7.99 -11.72 6.36
CA SER A 219 -7.63 -12.62 5.26
C SER A 219 -6.57 -12.02 4.35
N LYS A 220 -5.45 -12.74 4.17
CA LYS A 220 -4.39 -12.34 3.21
C LYS A 220 -4.91 -12.30 1.77
N LYS A 221 -5.77 -13.25 1.38
CA LYS A 221 -6.35 -13.25 0.03
C LYS A 221 -7.23 -12.03 -0.23
N TYR A 222 -7.98 -11.62 0.78
CA TYR A 222 -8.82 -10.42 0.70
C TYR A 222 -7.97 -9.15 0.63
N SER A 223 -6.87 -9.10 1.41
CA SER A 223 -5.90 -8.00 1.34
C SER A 223 -5.26 -7.90 -0.05
N LEU A 224 -4.87 -9.03 -0.63
CA LEU A 224 -4.31 -9.07 -1.98
C LEU A 224 -5.33 -8.63 -3.05
N LEU A 225 -6.59 -9.08 -2.94
CA LEU A 225 -7.67 -8.65 -3.84
C LEU A 225 -7.87 -7.12 -3.76
N ARG A 226 -7.87 -6.57 -2.53
CA ARG A 226 -7.95 -5.12 -2.31
C ARG A 226 -6.80 -4.39 -3.01
N ALA A 227 -5.58 -4.92 -2.93
CA ALA A 227 -4.42 -4.30 -3.59
C ALA A 227 -4.55 -4.28 -5.12
N TYR A 228 -5.09 -5.34 -5.74
CA TYR A 228 -5.38 -5.33 -7.19
C TYR A 228 -6.41 -4.25 -7.56
N PHE A 229 -7.48 -4.11 -6.78
CA PHE A 229 -8.45 -3.03 -7.00
C PHE A 229 -7.82 -1.66 -6.75
N GLY A 230 -6.95 -1.53 -5.75
CA GLY A 230 -6.24 -0.30 -5.47
C GLY A 230 -5.35 0.15 -6.63
N VAL A 231 -4.60 -0.77 -7.24
CA VAL A 231 -3.80 -0.45 -8.44
C VAL A 231 -4.67 0.14 -9.55
N LEU A 232 -5.85 -0.43 -9.81
CA LEU A 232 -6.76 0.09 -10.84
C LEU A 232 -7.30 1.47 -10.47
N ILE A 233 -7.73 1.65 -9.23
CA ILE A 233 -8.33 2.89 -8.73
C ILE A 233 -7.30 4.01 -8.73
N PHE A 234 -6.10 3.81 -8.16
CA PHE A 234 -5.07 4.84 -8.07
C PHE A 234 -4.45 5.16 -9.44
N THR A 235 -4.37 4.18 -10.36
CA THR A 235 -4.03 4.48 -11.75
C THR A 235 -5.11 5.37 -12.42
N GLY A 236 -6.37 5.13 -12.13
CA GLY A 236 -7.48 5.97 -12.57
C GLY A 236 -7.40 7.39 -11.99
N TYR A 237 -7.06 7.52 -10.71
CA TYR A 237 -6.85 8.83 -10.08
C TYR A 237 -5.67 9.57 -10.69
N LEU A 238 -4.56 8.91 -10.99
CA LEU A 238 -3.44 9.54 -11.70
C LEU A 238 -3.88 10.12 -13.05
N LEU A 239 -4.72 9.41 -13.83
CA LEU A 239 -5.28 9.96 -15.08
C LEU A 239 -6.14 11.20 -14.81
N TYR A 240 -6.99 11.15 -13.80
CA TYR A 240 -7.84 12.26 -13.39
C TYR A 240 -7.03 13.49 -12.93
N ASP A 241 -6.02 13.29 -12.09
CA ASP A 241 -5.22 14.38 -11.52
C ASP A 241 -4.30 15.02 -12.57
N PHE A 242 -3.75 14.24 -13.50
CA PHE A 242 -3.01 14.80 -14.64
C PHE A 242 -3.91 15.60 -15.57
N ASP A 243 -5.16 15.14 -15.82
CA ASP A 243 -6.15 15.88 -16.60
C ASP A 243 -6.53 17.21 -15.92
N MET A 244 -6.69 17.20 -14.60
CA MET A 244 -6.90 18.42 -13.83
C MET A 244 -5.70 19.36 -13.90
N LEU A 245 -4.47 18.85 -13.83
CA LEU A 245 -3.25 19.63 -14.00
C LEU A 245 -3.21 20.27 -15.39
N GLU A 246 -3.44 19.50 -16.45
CA GLU A 246 -3.47 19.99 -17.83
C GLU A 246 -4.51 21.11 -18.04
N LYS A 247 -5.71 20.93 -17.49
CA LYS A 247 -6.77 21.96 -17.56
C LYS A 247 -6.39 23.25 -16.88
N GLN A 248 -5.78 23.19 -15.71
CA GLN A 248 -5.33 24.38 -14.98
C GLN A 248 -4.16 25.07 -15.70
N MET A 249 -3.22 24.31 -16.27
CA MET A 249 -2.17 24.83 -17.13
C MET A 249 -2.74 25.58 -18.34
N ASN A 250 -3.70 24.97 -19.03
CA ASN A 250 -4.37 25.56 -20.17
C ASN A 250 -5.22 26.81 -19.80
N ALA A 251 -5.69 26.90 -18.56
CA ALA A 251 -6.36 28.07 -18.01
C ALA A 251 -5.38 29.20 -17.63
N GLY A 252 -4.06 28.93 -17.65
CA GLY A 252 -3.04 29.90 -17.27
C GLY A 252 -2.93 30.10 -15.75
N ASP A 253 -3.38 29.14 -14.95
CA ASP A 253 -3.22 29.21 -13.49
C ASP A 253 -1.77 28.89 -13.10
N GLU A 254 -1.15 29.82 -12.38
CA GLU A 254 0.22 29.69 -11.85
C GLU A 254 0.26 29.75 -10.32
N SER A 255 -0.90 29.64 -9.65
CA SER A 255 -1.00 29.80 -8.20
C SER A 255 -0.32 28.67 -7.42
N TRP A 256 0.23 29.00 -6.25
CA TRP A 256 0.76 28.01 -5.32
C TRP A 256 -0.35 27.15 -4.73
N SER A 257 -1.56 27.69 -4.55
CA SER A 257 -2.71 26.96 -4.03
C SER A 257 -3.07 25.79 -4.95
N THR A 258 -3.26 26.06 -6.24
CA THR A 258 -3.57 25.02 -7.23
C THR A 258 -2.43 23.99 -7.34
N ALA A 259 -1.16 24.45 -7.35
CA ALA A 259 -0.01 23.54 -7.38
C ALA A 259 0.02 22.61 -6.17
N ILE A 260 -0.25 23.12 -4.97
CA ILE A 260 -0.29 22.32 -3.72
C ILE A 260 -1.43 21.31 -3.75
N ASN A 261 -2.63 21.72 -4.14
CA ASN A 261 -3.80 20.82 -4.18
C ASN A 261 -3.56 19.66 -5.14
N ILE A 262 -3.10 19.93 -6.36
CA ILE A 262 -2.78 18.89 -7.35
C ILE A 262 -1.60 18.03 -6.87
N ALA A 263 -0.56 18.64 -6.30
CA ALA A 263 0.60 17.91 -5.81
C ALA A 263 0.25 16.93 -4.67
N VAL A 264 -0.62 17.33 -3.74
CA VAL A 264 -1.08 16.47 -2.65
C VAL A 264 -1.87 15.27 -3.18
N ASN A 265 -2.75 15.49 -4.16
CA ASN A 265 -3.53 14.42 -4.79
C ASN A 265 -2.59 13.44 -5.52
N LEU A 266 -1.78 13.91 -6.45
CA LEU A 266 -0.79 13.08 -7.16
C LEU A 266 0.13 12.32 -6.21
N TYR A 267 0.60 12.98 -5.14
CA TYR A 267 1.45 12.35 -4.13
C TYR A 267 0.73 11.18 -3.44
N LEU A 268 -0.53 11.37 -3.02
CA LEU A 268 -1.31 10.32 -2.37
C LEU A 268 -1.56 9.14 -3.31
N ASP A 269 -1.85 9.40 -4.57
CA ASP A 269 -2.05 8.36 -5.57
C ASP A 269 -0.76 7.56 -5.83
N ILE A 270 0.37 8.24 -5.96
CA ILE A 270 1.69 7.61 -6.14
C ILE A 270 2.02 6.71 -4.94
N ILE A 271 1.82 7.19 -3.70
CA ILE A 271 2.11 6.43 -2.50
C ILE A 271 1.20 5.21 -2.37
N ASN A 272 -0.10 5.37 -2.59
CA ASN A 272 -1.06 4.27 -2.49
C ASN A 272 -0.81 3.23 -3.60
N LEU A 273 -0.56 3.67 -4.83
CA LEU A 273 -0.19 2.79 -5.93
C LEU A 273 1.09 2.00 -5.63
N PHE A 274 2.12 2.66 -5.09
CA PHE A 274 3.35 2.01 -4.66
C PHE A 274 3.10 0.92 -3.60
N LEU A 275 2.30 1.22 -2.57
CA LEU A 275 2.00 0.27 -1.50
C LEU A 275 1.20 -0.93 -2.00
N ASP A 276 0.22 -0.72 -2.88
CA ASP A 276 -0.56 -1.80 -3.46
C ASP A 276 0.29 -2.68 -4.40
N LEU A 277 1.13 -2.09 -5.25
CA LEU A 277 2.09 -2.83 -6.07
C LEU A 277 3.11 -3.59 -5.22
N LEU A 278 3.64 -2.96 -4.17
CA LEU A 278 4.56 -3.61 -3.23
C LEU A 278 3.89 -4.82 -2.56
N GLN A 279 2.65 -4.69 -2.13
CA GLN A 279 1.90 -5.79 -1.53
C GLN A 279 1.71 -6.95 -2.52
N ILE A 280 1.34 -6.67 -3.78
CA ILE A 280 1.16 -7.68 -4.83
C ILE A 280 2.47 -8.41 -5.10
N LEU A 281 3.57 -7.67 -5.29
CA LEU A 281 4.88 -8.25 -5.58
C LEU A 281 5.43 -9.03 -4.38
N ALA A 282 5.26 -8.51 -3.17
CA ALA A 282 5.63 -9.22 -1.95
C ALA A 282 4.91 -10.57 -1.83
N GLU A 283 3.61 -10.62 -2.11
CA GLU A 283 2.84 -11.86 -2.04
C GLU A 283 3.18 -12.83 -3.17
N SER A 284 3.45 -12.35 -4.38
CA SER A 284 3.79 -13.18 -5.55
C SER A 284 5.21 -13.77 -5.46
N GLY A 285 6.18 -12.98 -5.01
CA GLY A 285 7.59 -13.41 -4.90
C GLY A 285 7.88 -14.37 -3.75
N GLY A 286 6.92 -14.59 -2.84
CA GLY A 286 7.05 -15.55 -1.72
C GLY A 286 6.60 -16.98 -2.03
N ASN A 287 6.05 -17.23 -3.23
CA ASN A 287 5.50 -18.55 -3.63
C ASN A 287 6.55 -19.48 -4.26
#